data_f2d50ac460996f270e0d8d14552ab4b9
#
_entry.id   f2d50ac460996f270e0d8d14552ab4b9
#
_cell.length_a   1.000
_cell.length_b   1.000
_cell.length_c   1.000
_cell.angle_alpha   90.00
_cell.angle_beta   90.00
_cell.angle_gamma   90.00
#
_symmetry.space_group_name_H-M   'P 1'
#
loop_
_entity.id
_entity.type
_entity.pdbx_description
1 polymer ?
#
loop_
_entity_poly.entity_id
_entity_poly.type
_entity_poly.pdbx_seq_one_letter_code
_entity_poly.pdbx_strand_id
1 'polypeptide(L)'
;GSSSWRRSFEPPPRVARGSIDWDSLKPALGDAQPFAFSDRSPEALPARRFPHLAQTDCRETATTPEIHALIRDNLGRAPMYSGQIDAECGPRYCPSIEDKIVRFADRDAHHVFLEPESLFTDEIYLNGVSTSLPADVQLPLVRGLRGLEHAVIQKFGYAVEYDMVWPHQIDATAETKRVPRLFLAGQINGTSGYEE
;
A
#
# COMPACT_ATOMS: atom_id res chain seq x y z
N GLY A 1 -25.36 19.00 11.37
CA GLY A 1 -24.84 17.90 10.62
C GLY A 1 -23.33 17.86 10.78
N SER A 2 -22.72 16.70 11.06
CA SER A 2 -21.27 16.55 11.14
C SER A 2 -20.69 16.84 9.76
N SER A 3 -19.77 17.76 9.67
CA SER A 3 -19.17 18.23 8.44
C SER A 3 -17.78 17.63 8.21
N SER A 4 -17.53 16.44 8.71
CA SER A 4 -16.30 15.68 8.50
C SER A 4 -16.53 14.58 7.45
N TRP A 5 -15.54 14.40 6.59
CA TRP A 5 -15.46 13.29 5.66
C TRP A 5 -14.43 12.30 6.12
N ARG A 6 -14.68 11.03 5.82
CA ARG A 6 -13.69 9.97 6.04
C ARG A 6 -13.10 9.53 4.73
N ARG A 7 -11.80 9.32 4.74
CA ARG A 7 -11.05 8.62 3.69
C ARG A 7 -10.48 7.35 4.25
N SER A 8 -10.26 6.36 3.41
CA SER A 8 -9.59 5.15 3.83
C SER A 8 -8.55 4.72 2.79
N PHE A 9 -7.52 4.05 3.26
CA PHE A 9 -6.56 3.33 2.44
C PHE A 9 -6.21 2.00 3.10
N GLU A 10 -5.64 1.10 2.33
CA GLU A 10 -5.41 -0.27 2.76
C GLU A 10 -3.94 -0.63 2.53
N PRO A 11 -3.14 -0.83 3.60
CA PRO A 11 -1.80 -1.40 3.47
C PRO A 11 -1.89 -2.91 3.20
N PRO A 12 -0.93 -3.46 2.42
CA PRO A 12 -0.88 -4.88 2.16
C PRO A 12 -0.37 -5.69 3.36
N PRO A 13 -0.56 -7.01 3.35
CA PRO A 13 0.05 -7.91 4.33
C PRO A 13 1.58 -7.86 4.30
N ARG A 14 2.19 -8.22 5.45
CA ARG A 14 3.63 -8.51 5.58
C ARG A 14 3.80 -9.97 5.92
N VAL A 15 4.78 -10.59 5.30
CA VAL A 15 5.10 -12.01 5.50
C VAL A 15 6.54 -12.18 5.97
N ALA A 16 6.80 -13.27 6.70
CA ALA A 16 8.15 -13.61 7.15
C ALA A 16 9.03 -14.02 5.95
N ARG A 17 10.20 -13.43 5.84
CA ARG A 17 11.20 -13.72 4.79
C ARG A 17 11.53 -15.20 4.69
N GLY A 18 11.72 -15.87 5.83
CA GLY A 18 12.07 -17.29 5.90
C GLY A 18 10.96 -18.25 5.47
N SER A 19 9.74 -17.75 5.23
CA SER A 19 8.60 -18.57 4.80
C SER A 19 8.31 -18.51 3.29
N ILE A 20 9.21 -17.87 2.52
CA ILE A 20 9.06 -17.62 1.08
C ILE A 20 9.97 -18.57 0.31
N ASP A 21 9.46 -19.18 -0.74
CA ASP A 21 10.24 -19.91 -1.73
C ASP A 21 10.80 -18.93 -2.77
N TRP A 22 11.96 -18.34 -2.45
CA TRP A 22 12.61 -17.33 -3.26
C TRP A 22 13.03 -17.83 -4.63
N ASP A 23 13.35 -19.11 -4.75
CA ASP A 23 13.87 -19.72 -6.00
C ASP A 23 12.78 -19.86 -7.06
N SER A 24 11.51 -19.98 -6.62
CA SER A 24 10.37 -20.03 -7.53
C SER A 24 9.96 -18.66 -8.09
N LEU A 25 10.47 -17.56 -7.52
CA LEU A 25 10.06 -16.20 -7.83
C LEU A 25 10.97 -15.55 -8.87
N LYS A 26 10.35 -14.76 -9.77
CA LYS A 26 11.11 -13.99 -10.76
C LYS A 26 11.81 -12.81 -10.09
N PRO A 27 13.13 -12.60 -10.35
CA PRO A 27 13.83 -11.42 -9.86
C PRO A 27 13.27 -10.15 -10.50
N ALA A 28 13.03 -9.12 -9.68
CA ALA A 28 12.80 -7.75 -10.10
C ALA A 28 14.04 -6.95 -9.75
N LEU A 29 14.96 -6.89 -10.72
CA LEU A 29 16.27 -6.29 -10.54
C LEU A 29 16.17 -4.78 -10.46
N GLY A 30 16.98 -4.18 -9.58
CA GLY A 30 17.20 -2.75 -9.57
C GLY A 30 18.10 -2.30 -10.76
N ASP A 31 18.31 -0.99 -10.86
CA ASP A 31 19.19 -0.43 -11.89
C ASP A 31 20.62 -0.89 -11.69
N ALA A 32 21.30 -1.25 -12.80
CA ALA A 32 22.71 -1.63 -12.78
C ALA A 32 23.62 -0.49 -12.29
N GLN A 33 23.18 0.76 -12.50
CA GLN A 33 23.79 1.97 -11.97
C GLN A 33 22.69 2.84 -11.37
N PRO A 34 22.41 2.71 -10.08
CA PRO A 34 21.41 3.55 -9.43
C PRO A 34 21.86 5.01 -9.40
N PHE A 35 20.92 5.91 -9.69
CA PHE A 35 21.16 7.35 -9.65
C PHE A 35 20.77 7.92 -8.28
N ALA A 36 21.59 8.85 -7.77
CA ALA A 36 21.22 9.61 -6.59
C ALA A 36 20.10 10.61 -6.93
N PHE A 37 19.15 10.81 -6.01
CA PHE A 37 18.11 11.85 -6.15
C PHE A 37 18.69 13.27 -6.04
N SER A 38 19.88 13.43 -5.48
CA SER A 38 20.57 14.70 -5.35
C SER A 38 21.67 14.80 -6.41
N ASP A 39 21.62 15.87 -7.20
CA ASP A 39 22.66 16.31 -8.13
C ASP A 39 23.70 17.21 -7.48
N ARG A 40 23.62 17.38 -6.15
CA ARG A 40 24.62 18.12 -5.41
C ARG A 40 26.00 17.52 -5.68
N SER A 41 26.90 18.40 -6.11
CA SER A 41 28.22 18.02 -6.59
C SER A 41 28.95 17.07 -5.62
N PRO A 42 29.75 16.17 -6.13
CA PRO A 42 30.59 15.27 -5.32
C PRO A 42 31.47 16.00 -4.29
N GLU A 43 31.72 17.28 -4.50
CA GLU A 43 32.48 18.15 -3.61
C GLU A 43 31.76 18.46 -2.29
N ALA A 44 30.41 18.43 -2.31
CA ALA A 44 29.59 18.65 -1.10
C ALA A 44 29.36 17.38 -0.29
N LEU A 45 29.57 16.23 -0.89
CA LEU A 45 29.50 14.91 -0.24
C LEU A 45 30.89 14.30 -0.33
N PRO A 46 31.57 14.03 0.79
CA PRO A 46 32.82 13.27 0.74
C PRO A 46 32.56 12.01 -0.09
N ALA A 47 33.53 11.58 -0.88
CA ALA A 47 33.47 10.51 -1.88
C ALA A 47 32.94 9.18 -1.29
N ARG A 48 31.73 9.17 -0.79
CA ARG A 48 31.00 8.00 -0.35
C ARG A 48 30.45 7.36 -1.60
N ARG A 49 30.77 6.10 -1.76
CA ARG A 49 30.17 5.30 -2.84
C ARG A 49 28.66 5.34 -2.70
N PHE A 50 27.97 5.77 -3.72
CA PHE A 50 26.52 5.60 -3.86
C PHE A 50 26.26 4.31 -4.64
N PRO A 51 25.32 3.47 -4.20
CA PRO A 51 24.53 3.56 -2.97
C PRO A 51 25.38 3.26 -1.71
N HIS A 52 25.00 3.86 -0.59
CA HIS A 52 25.72 3.69 0.70
C HIS A 52 25.38 2.38 1.41
N LEU A 53 24.22 1.82 1.14
CA LEU A 53 23.75 0.55 1.69
C LEU A 53 23.85 -0.55 0.64
N ALA A 54 24.04 -1.77 1.12
CA ALA A 54 23.91 -2.94 0.25
C ALA A 54 22.52 -2.92 -0.41
N GLN A 55 22.51 -3.09 -1.72
CA GLN A 55 21.25 -3.17 -2.47
C GLN A 55 20.72 -4.61 -2.40
N THR A 56 19.40 -4.73 -2.42
CA THR A 56 18.72 -6.01 -2.50
C THR A 56 17.65 -5.94 -3.57
N ASP A 57 17.53 -7.00 -4.35
CA ASP A 57 16.51 -7.08 -5.38
C ASP A 57 15.18 -7.48 -4.77
N CYS A 58 14.11 -6.94 -5.33
CA CYS A 58 12.78 -7.42 -5.08
C CYS A 58 12.52 -8.73 -5.85
N ARG A 59 11.39 -9.35 -5.57
CA ARG A 59 10.87 -10.49 -6.34
C ARG A 59 9.47 -10.18 -6.84
N GLU A 60 9.10 -10.83 -7.91
CA GLU A 60 7.81 -10.65 -8.57
C GLU A 60 7.05 -11.97 -8.62
N THR A 61 5.78 -11.88 -8.31
CA THR A 61 4.77 -12.91 -8.54
C THR A 61 3.50 -12.25 -9.07
N ALA A 62 2.42 -12.99 -9.21
CA ALA A 62 1.14 -12.44 -9.66
C ALA A 62 -0.03 -13.20 -9.03
N THR A 63 -1.18 -12.53 -8.97
CA THR A 63 -2.45 -13.18 -8.63
C THR A 63 -2.90 -14.13 -9.74
N THR A 64 -3.81 -15.03 -9.41
CA THR A 64 -4.37 -16.02 -10.34
C THR A 64 -5.90 -15.88 -10.41
N PRO A 65 -6.57 -16.49 -11.41
CA PRO A 65 -8.02 -16.52 -11.48
C PRO A 65 -8.69 -17.11 -10.24
N GLU A 66 -8.06 -18.08 -9.58
CA GLU A 66 -8.56 -18.70 -8.35
C GLU A 66 -8.53 -17.69 -7.19
N ILE A 67 -7.44 -16.90 -7.07
CA ILE A 67 -7.36 -15.80 -6.09
C ILE A 67 -8.43 -14.76 -6.40
N HIS A 68 -8.64 -14.43 -7.68
CA HIS A 68 -9.68 -13.48 -8.08
C HIS A 68 -11.08 -13.98 -7.71
N ALA A 69 -11.36 -15.27 -7.88
CA ALA A 69 -12.63 -15.88 -7.45
C ALA A 69 -12.79 -15.80 -5.93
N LEU A 70 -11.76 -16.20 -5.17
CA LEU A 70 -11.76 -16.08 -3.70
C LEU A 70 -12.09 -14.67 -3.23
N ILE A 71 -11.48 -13.64 -3.85
CA ILE A 71 -11.74 -12.25 -3.48
C ILE A 71 -13.18 -11.85 -3.85
N ARG A 72 -13.64 -12.17 -5.06
CA ARG A 72 -15.03 -11.86 -5.49
C ARG A 72 -16.07 -12.46 -4.56
N ASP A 73 -15.88 -13.69 -4.12
CA ASP A 73 -16.80 -14.40 -3.21
C ASP A 73 -16.82 -13.76 -1.82
N ASN A 74 -15.82 -12.98 -1.46
CA ASN A 74 -15.67 -12.34 -0.16
C ASN A 74 -15.77 -10.80 -0.19
N LEU A 75 -16.08 -10.19 -1.34
CA LEU A 75 -16.19 -8.72 -1.45
C LEU A 75 -17.12 -8.11 -0.40
N GLY A 76 -18.26 -8.73 -0.15
CA GLY A 76 -19.23 -8.24 0.87
C GLY A 76 -18.69 -8.29 2.30
N ARG A 77 -17.53 -8.87 2.54
CA ARG A 77 -16.85 -8.91 3.84
C ARG A 77 -15.75 -7.84 3.96
N ALA A 78 -15.37 -7.22 2.86
CA ALA A 78 -14.42 -6.11 2.88
C ALA A 78 -15.11 -4.84 3.40
N PRO A 79 -14.54 -4.10 4.35
CA PRO A 79 -15.13 -2.90 4.93
C PRO A 79 -15.58 -1.87 3.90
N MET A 80 -14.82 -1.68 2.82
CA MET A 80 -15.15 -0.76 1.72
C MET A 80 -16.42 -1.15 0.94
N TYR A 81 -16.75 -2.45 0.90
CA TYR A 81 -17.89 -2.98 0.13
C TYR A 81 -19.07 -3.37 1.03
N SER A 82 -18.84 -3.53 2.33
CA SER A 82 -19.88 -3.92 3.29
C SER A 82 -20.68 -2.75 3.85
N GLY A 83 -20.30 -1.50 3.53
CA GLY A 83 -20.87 -0.29 4.12
C GLY A 83 -20.44 -0.04 5.57
N GLN A 84 -19.44 -0.77 6.08
CA GLN A 84 -18.87 -0.54 7.40
C GLN A 84 -18.00 0.71 7.44
N ILE A 85 -17.43 1.07 6.30
CA ILE A 85 -16.67 2.30 6.11
C ILE A 85 -17.51 3.24 5.26
N ASP A 86 -17.92 4.34 5.85
CA ASP A 86 -18.63 5.42 5.16
C ASP A 86 -17.62 6.37 4.49
N ALA A 87 -16.76 5.81 3.67
CA ALA A 87 -15.73 6.54 2.93
C ALA A 87 -16.18 6.75 1.48
N GLU A 88 -16.56 7.96 1.13
CA GLU A 88 -17.00 8.29 -0.24
C GLU A 88 -15.87 8.24 -1.26
N CYS A 89 -14.61 8.29 -0.86
CA CYS A 89 -13.47 8.01 -1.74
C CYS A 89 -12.19 7.65 -0.99
N GLY A 90 -11.49 6.63 -1.51
CA GLY A 90 -10.12 6.32 -1.13
C GLY A 90 -9.09 7.29 -1.72
N PRO A 91 -7.81 7.17 -1.35
CA PRO A 91 -6.73 7.91 -1.99
C PRO A 91 -6.70 7.60 -3.49
N ARG A 92 -6.42 8.62 -4.28
CA ARG A 92 -6.55 8.58 -5.74
C ARG A 92 -5.68 7.51 -6.43
N TYR A 93 -4.64 7.03 -5.77
CA TYR A 93 -3.57 6.23 -6.39
C TYR A 93 -3.23 4.92 -5.69
N CYS A 94 -4.00 4.48 -4.71
CA CYS A 94 -3.73 3.21 -4.02
C CYS A 94 -4.98 2.31 -4.01
N PRO A 95 -5.35 1.72 -5.16
CA PRO A 95 -6.47 0.79 -5.19
C PRO A 95 -6.11 -0.48 -4.43
N SER A 96 -7.03 -0.98 -3.61
CA SER A 96 -6.93 -2.30 -3.02
C SER A 96 -6.93 -3.41 -4.09
N ILE A 97 -6.58 -4.62 -3.72
CA ILE A 97 -6.67 -5.76 -4.65
C ILE A 97 -8.14 -6.02 -5.02
N GLU A 98 -9.08 -5.78 -4.09
CA GLU A 98 -10.50 -5.86 -4.33
C GLU A 98 -10.93 -4.90 -5.44
N ASP A 99 -10.49 -3.63 -5.35
CA ASP A 99 -10.76 -2.62 -6.36
C ASP A 99 -10.19 -3.00 -7.73
N LYS A 100 -8.96 -3.52 -7.75
CA LYS A 100 -8.33 -3.96 -8.99
C LYS A 100 -9.14 -5.05 -9.68
N ILE A 101 -9.60 -6.04 -8.92
CA ILE A 101 -10.36 -7.18 -9.44
C ILE A 101 -11.74 -6.76 -9.92
N VAL A 102 -12.36 -5.75 -9.28
CA VAL A 102 -13.65 -5.21 -9.72
C VAL A 102 -13.49 -4.33 -10.97
N ARG A 103 -12.51 -3.41 -10.95
CA ARG A 103 -12.32 -2.44 -12.04
C ARG A 103 -11.69 -3.03 -13.29
N PHE A 104 -10.86 -4.04 -13.14
CA PHE A 104 -10.12 -4.70 -14.22
C PHE A 104 -10.48 -6.20 -14.26
N ALA A 105 -11.78 -6.48 -14.28
CA ALA A 105 -12.31 -7.83 -14.22
C ALA A 105 -11.93 -8.71 -15.42
N ASP A 106 -11.49 -8.10 -16.52
CA ASP A 106 -10.98 -8.74 -17.74
C ASP A 106 -9.53 -9.22 -17.62
N ARG A 107 -8.83 -8.85 -16.53
CA ARG A 107 -7.46 -9.27 -16.30
C ARG A 107 -7.40 -10.56 -15.50
N ASP A 108 -6.60 -11.51 -15.97
CA ASP A 108 -6.38 -12.80 -15.30
C ASP A 108 -5.35 -12.75 -14.19
N ALA A 109 -4.53 -11.68 -14.15
CA ALA A 109 -3.46 -11.54 -13.18
C ALA A 109 -3.16 -10.06 -12.86
N HIS A 110 -2.75 -9.80 -11.63
CA HIS A 110 -2.19 -8.54 -11.16
C HIS A 110 -0.80 -8.80 -10.57
N HIS A 111 0.16 -7.95 -10.92
CA HIS A 111 1.52 -8.05 -10.40
C HIS A 111 1.56 -7.83 -8.89
N VAL A 112 2.40 -8.62 -8.24
CA VAL A 112 2.72 -8.52 -6.81
C VAL A 112 4.23 -8.49 -6.66
N PHE A 113 4.75 -7.46 -5.98
CA PHE A 113 6.17 -7.36 -5.67
C PHE A 113 6.40 -7.70 -4.21
N LEU A 114 7.44 -8.49 -3.97
CA LEU A 114 7.92 -8.82 -2.65
C LEU A 114 9.09 -7.90 -2.32
N GLU A 115 8.85 -6.96 -1.45
CA GLU A 115 9.76 -5.87 -1.12
C GLU A 115 10.23 -6.00 0.32
N PRO A 116 11.55 -6.17 0.59
CA PRO A 116 12.04 -6.10 1.95
C PRO A 116 11.78 -4.73 2.58
N GLU A 117 11.06 -4.68 3.70
CA GLU A 117 10.82 -3.40 4.40
C GLU A 117 12.12 -2.82 4.97
N SER A 118 13.07 -3.67 5.30
CA SER A 118 14.37 -3.29 5.83
C SER A 118 15.39 -4.40 5.58
N LEU A 119 16.67 -4.03 5.57
CA LEU A 119 17.78 -5.00 5.61
C LEU A 119 17.94 -5.67 6.97
N PHE A 120 17.28 -5.14 8.01
CA PHE A 120 17.45 -5.55 9.41
C PHE A 120 16.22 -6.24 10.00
N THR A 121 15.12 -6.31 9.26
CA THR A 121 13.89 -7.00 9.67
C THR A 121 13.59 -8.20 8.78
N ASP A 122 12.81 -9.13 9.32
CA ASP A 122 12.34 -10.31 8.60
C ASP A 122 11.00 -10.05 7.85
N GLU A 123 10.61 -8.79 7.72
CA GLU A 123 9.33 -8.40 7.12
C GLU A 123 9.48 -8.16 5.62
N ILE A 124 8.64 -8.82 4.85
CA ILE A 124 8.49 -8.62 3.40
C ILE A 124 7.12 -8.02 3.13
N TYR A 125 7.13 -6.86 2.50
CA TYR A 125 5.95 -6.13 2.07
C TYR A 125 5.42 -6.70 0.75
N LEU A 126 4.13 -7.00 0.70
CA LEU A 126 3.50 -7.56 -0.50
C LEU A 126 2.84 -6.44 -1.32
N ASN A 127 3.66 -5.68 -2.04
CA ASN A 127 3.17 -4.59 -2.87
C ASN A 127 2.26 -5.12 -3.99
N GLY A 128 1.07 -4.54 -4.10
CA GLY A 128 0.09 -4.92 -5.13
C GLY A 128 -1.12 -5.68 -4.60
N VAL A 129 -1.08 -6.19 -3.36
CA VAL A 129 -2.20 -6.88 -2.68
C VAL A 129 -2.66 -6.16 -1.42
N SER A 130 -2.70 -4.83 -1.46
CA SER A 130 -3.36 -4.03 -0.42
C SER A 130 -4.78 -4.51 -0.22
N THR A 131 -5.18 -4.77 1.02
CA THR A 131 -6.49 -5.38 1.31
C THR A 131 -6.93 -5.13 2.74
N SER A 132 -8.23 -5.05 2.95
CA SER A 132 -8.88 -5.06 4.25
C SER A 132 -9.81 -6.26 4.46
N LEU A 133 -9.75 -7.26 3.59
CA LEU A 133 -10.46 -8.51 3.78
C LEU A 133 -10.12 -9.16 5.13
N PRO A 134 -11.03 -9.92 5.73
CA PRO A 134 -10.76 -10.62 6.98
C PRO A 134 -9.56 -11.57 6.90
N ALA A 135 -8.90 -11.81 8.01
CA ALA A 135 -7.67 -12.61 8.10
C ALA A 135 -7.81 -14.04 7.53
N ASP A 136 -9.00 -14.65 7.71
CA ASP A 136 -9.31 -15.98 7.16
C ASP A 136 -9.39 -16.01 5.63
N VAL A 137 -9.59 -14.85 4.98
CA VAL A 137 -9.54 -14.70 3.51
C VAL A 137 -8.13 -14.29 3.07
N GLN A 138 -7.45 -13.42 3.82
CA GLN A 138 -6.09 -13.00 3.47
C GLN A 138 -5.09 -14.17 3.47
N LEU A 139 -5.24 -15.12 4.40
CA LEU A 139 -4.33 -16.26 4.47
C LEU A 139 -4.34 -17.12 3.20
N PRO A 140 -5.49 -17.64 2.71
CA PRO A 140 -5.52 -18.36 1.45
C PRO A 140 -5.20 -17.47 0.24
N LEU A 141 -5.52 -16.17 0.25
CA LEU A 141 -5.11 -15.24 -0.79
C LEU A 141 -3.58 -15.20 -0.91
N VAL A 142 -2.87 -14.96 0.18
CA VAL A 142 -1.41 -14.88 0.20
C VAL A 142 -0.79 -16.22 -0.18
N ARG A 143 -1.30 -17.32 0.36
CA ARG A 143 -0.79 -18.66 0.07
C ARG A 143 -1.15 -19.19 -1.32
N GLY A 144 -2.09 -18.57 -1.99
CA GLY A 144 -2.39 -18.83 -3.39
C GLY A 144 -1.40 -18.17 -4.37
N LEU A 145 -0.57 -17.24 -3.90
CA LEU A 145 0.49 -16.64 -4.71
C LEU A 145 1.66 -17.61 -4.84
N ARG A 146 2.18 -17.74 -6.06
CA ARG A 146 3.35 -18.58 -6.33
C ARG A 146 4.53 -18.12 -5.47
N GLY A 147 5.20 -19.09 -4.82
CA GLY A 147 6.34 -18.85 -3.93
C GLY A 147 5.95 -18.48 -2.50
N LEU A 148 4.65 -18.38 -2.21
CA LEU A 148 4.10 -17.99 -0.91
C LEU A 148 3.19 -19.08 -0.32
N GLU A 149 3.22 -20.30 -0.85
CA GLU A 149 2.34 -21.40 -0.47
C GLU A 149 2.46 -21.74 1.02
N HIS A 150 3.62 -21.49 1.60
CA HIS A 150 3.91 -21.71 3.03
C HIS A 150 4.12 -20.42 3.82
N ALA A 151 3.68 -19.28 3.25
CA ALA A 151 3.90 -17.98 3.86
C ALA A 151 3.30 -17.88 5.27
N VAL A 152 4.09 -17.28 6.16
CA VAL A 152 3.67 -16.88 7.50
C VAL A 152 3.40 -15.39 7.50
N ILE A 153 2.13 -15.03 7.66
CA ILE A 153 1.73 -13.63 7.72
C ILE A 153 2.10 -13.08 9.10
N GLN A 154 2.94 -12.07 9.14
CA GLN A 154 3.34 -11.36 10.37
C GLN A 154 2.39 -10.20 10.69
N LYS A 155 1.92 -9.51 9.63
CA LYS A 155 0.91 -8.45 9.74
C LYS A 155 -0.12 -8.63 8.62
N PHE A 156 -1.38 -8.71 9.00
CA PHE A 156 -2.47 -8.68 8.02
C PHE A 156 -2.64 -7.28 7.45
N GLY A 157 -3.15 -7.19 6.22
CA GLY A 157 -3.68 -5.96 5.68
C GLY A 157 -4.89 -5.49 6.49
N TYR A 158 -5.12 -4.19 6.52
CA TYR A 158 -6.21 -3.57 7.29
C TYR A 158 -6.66 -2.27 6.62
N ALA A 159 -7.84 -1.80 6.96
CA ALA A 159 -8.30 -0.50 6.53
C ALA A 159 -7.83 0.58 7.52
N VAL A 160 -7.33 1.69 6.98
CA VAL A 160 -7.04 2.90 7.75
C VAL A 160 -8.07 3.94 7.37
N GLU A 161 -8.82 4.42 8.33
CA GLU A 161 -9.73 5.55 8.16
C GLU A 161 -9.14 6.81 8.79
N TYR A 162 -9.35 7.94 8.15
CA TYR A 162 -9.02 9.24 8.73
C TYR A 162 -10.08 10.28 8.41
N ASP A 163 -10.32 11.15 9.38
CA ASP A 163 -11.23 12.27 9.23
C ASP A 163 -10.54 13.43 8.52
N MET A 164 -11.30 14.16 7.74
CA MET A 164 -10.82 15.38 7.07
C MET A 164 -11.82 16.51 7.19
N VAL A 165 -11.35 17.72 7.06
CA VAL A 165 -12.15 18.92 6.94
C VAL A 165 -12.35 19.26 5.47
N TRP A 166 -13.56 19.67 5.10
CA TRP A 166 -13.82 20.07 3.74
C TRP A 166 -12.95 21.26 3.32
N PRO A 167 -12.37 21.26 2.10
CA PRO A 167 -11.55 22.38 1.63
C PRO A 167 -12.24 23.74 1.68
N HIS A 168 -13.57 23.78 1.52
CA HIS A 168 -14.32 25.03 1.63
C HIS A 168 -14.46 25.56 3.06
N GLN A 169 -14.10 24.78 4.08
CA GLN A 169 -14.15 25.16 5.51
C GLN A 169 -12.83 25.76 5.99
N ILE A 170 -11.80 25.76 5.15
CA ILE A 170 -10.50 26.37 5.43
C ILE A 170 -10.18 27.48 4.41
N ASP A 171 -9.41 28.45 4.82
CA ASP A 171 -8.89 29.51 3.94
C ASP A 171 -7.57 29.08 3.29
N ALA A 172 -7.08 29.86 2.33
CA ALA A 172 -5.82 29.60 1.64
C ALA A 172 -4.60 29.60 2.57
N THR A 173 -4.73 30.12 3.77
CA THR A 173 -3.73 30.09 4.84
C THR A 173 -3.79 28.84 5.69
N ALA A 174 -4.66 27.89 5.37
CA ALA A 174 -5.02 26.71 6.17
C ALA A 174 -5.71 27.06 7.52
N GLU A 175 -6.14 28.32 7.73
CA GLU A 175 -6.95 28.71 8.86
C GLU A 175 -8.39 28.23 8.70
N THR A 176 -8.99 27.70 9.79
CA THR A 176 -10.38 27.27 9.73
C THR A 176 -11.32 28.47 9.78
N LYS A 177 -12.35 28.47 8.91
CA LYS A 177 -13.36 29.55 8.89
C LYS A 177 -14.29 29.58 10.11
N ARG A 178 -14.40 28.45 10.81
CA ARG A 178 -15.31 28.33 11.97
C ARG A 178 -14.65 28.67 13.29
N VAL A 179 -13.34 28.48 13.40
CA VAL A 179 -12.58 28.73 14.63
C VAL A 179 -11.40 29.62 14.27
N PRO A 180 -11.48 30.92 14.57
CA PRO A 180 -10.37 31.84 14.29
C PRO A 180 -9.06 31.43 14.98
N ARG A 181 -7.93 31.60 14.30
CA ARG A 181 -6.57 31.26 14.74
C ARG A 181 -6.30 29.75 14.89
N LEU A 182 -7.17 28.88 14.39
CA LEU A 182 -6.92 27.44 14.28
C LEU A 182 -6.47 27.15 12.85
N PHE A 183 -5.21 26.74 12.72
CA PHE A 183 -4.62 26.33 11.44
C PHE A 183 -4.50 24.81 11.41
N LEU A 184 -4.82 24.21 10.26
CA LEU A 184 -4.74 22.78 10.05
C LEU A 184 -3.55 22.45 9.16
N ALA A 185 -2.88 21.31 9.45
CA ALA A 185 -1.75 20.82 8.69
C ALA A 185 -1.88 19.30 8.48
N GLY A 186 -1.43 18.81 7.33
CA GLY A 186 -1.40 17.39 6.99
C GLY A 186 -2.73 16.87 6.45
N GLN A 187 -2.94 15.57 6.58
CA GLN A 187 -4.08 14.83 5.99
C GLN A 187 -5.47 15.38 6.36
N ILE A 188 -5.59 16.05 7.49
CA ILE A 188 -6.85 16.68 7.92
C ILE A 188 -7.34 17.73 6.92
N ASN A 189 -6.45 18.32 6.12
CA ASN A 189 -6.81 19.28 5.06
C ASN A 189 -7.47 18.62 3.85
N GLY A 190 -7.60 17.30 3.84
CA GLY A 190 -8.26 16.57 2.78
C GLY A 190 -7.45 16.47 1.49
N THR A 191 -6.13 16.50 1.57
CA THR A 191 -5.23 16.24 0.44
C THR A 191 -5.47 14.86 -0.16
N SER A 192 -5.23 14.70 -1.46
CA SER A 192 -5.58 13.48 -2.18
C SER A 192 -4.52 12.39 -2.12
N GLY A 193 -3.38 12.64 -1.49
CA GLY A 193 -2.24 11.75 -1.41
C GLY A 193 -1.30 12.16 -0.28
N TYR A 194 -0.01 12.04 -0.52
CA TYR A 194 1.05 12.34 0.45
C TYR A 194 1.61 13.77 0.27
N GLU A 195 0.81 14.69 -0.24
CA GLU A 195 1.20 16.07 -0.56
C GLU A 195 0.96 17.04 0.62
N GLU A 196 1.18 16.62 1.84
CA GLU A 196 1.05 17.49 3.02
C GLU A 196 2.24 18.43 3.22
#